data_5c04820068951a84d69f6b4843bf6cb3
#
_entry.id   5c04820068951a84d69f6b4843bf6cb3
#
_cell.length_a   1.000
_cell.length_b   1.000
_cell.length_c   1.000
_cell.angle_alpha   90.00
_cell.angle_beta   90.00
_cell.angle_gamma   90.00
#
_symmetry.space_group_name_H-M   'P 1'
#
loop_
_entity.id
_entity.type
_entity.pdbx_description
1 polymer ?
#
loop_
_entity_poly.entity_id
_entity_poly.type
_entity_poly.pdbx_seq_one_letter_code
_entity_poly.pdbx_strand_id
1 'polypeptide(L)'
;MNKFHKLKSKLKKFQNTFLNNNPNLTNIPQPTYKLDSKIGFMRGNMFENLYNPYKNYKPREIEPTNEREALLNKVRQYRFAMIDLNLYLDNYPDDENVVKIFNNYRNLEKQASMEYESKYGPLTIDDAPSNVNTWIWDNNPWPWEVQ
;
A
#
# COMPACT_ATOMS: atom_id res chain seq x y z
N MET A 1 -21.52 25.20 -8.33
CA MET A 1 -20.82 23.99 -8.86
C MET A 1 -19.32 24.21 -8.73
N ASN A 2 -18.64 23.44 -7.88
CA ASN A 2 -17.28 23.68 -7.42
C ASN A 2 -16.26 23.50 -8.57
N LYS A 3 -15.22 24.35 -8.62
CA LYS A 3 -14.15 24.36 -9.64
C LYS A 3 -13.50 22.97 -9.84
N PHE A 4 -13.43 22.21 -8.76
CA PHE A 4 -12.97 20.80 -8.74
C PHE A 4 -13.88 19.84 -9.54
N HIS A 5 -15.19 19.98 -9.46
CA HIS A 5 -16.14 19.15 -10.21
C HIS A 5 -16.04 19.40 -11.72
N LYS A 6 -15.81 20.65 -12.10
CA LYS A 6 -15.64 21.06 -13.50
C LYS A 6 -14.33 20.53 -14.11
N LEU A 7 -13.29 20.44 -13.26
CA LEU A 7 -11.99 19.87 -13.67
C LEU A 7 -12.08 18.35 -13.86
N LYS A 8 -12.72 17.63 -12.91
CA LYS A 8 -12.96 16.18 -13.01
C LYS A 8 -13.78 15.82 -14.26
N SER A 9 -14.83 16.59 -14.57
CA SER A 9 -15.64 16.32 -15.75
C SER A 9 -14.86 16.55 -17.06
N LYS A 10 -13.97 17.53 -17.11
CA LYS A 10 -13.08 17.77 -18.26
C LYS A 10 -12.05 16.65 -18.42
N LEU A 11 -11.46 16.19 -17.32
CA LEU A 11 -10.51 15.05 -17.33
C LEU A 11 -11.19 13.77 -17.83
N LYS A 12 -12.37 13.47 -17.32
CA LYS A 12 -13.15 12.29 -17.74
C LYS A 12 -13.52 12.35 -19.23
N LYS A 13 -13.85 13.54 -19.72
CA LYS A 13 -14.14 13.76 -21.15
C LYS A 13 -12.88 13.58 -22.01
N PHE A 14 -11.73 14.07 -21.54
CA PHE A 14 -10.43 13.89 -22.21
C PHE A 14 -10.03 12.41 -22.24
N GLN A 15 -10.13 11.69 -21.12
CA GLN A 15 -9.85 10.25 -21.05
C GLN A 15 -10.73 9.44 -22.01
N ASN A 16 -12.04 9.72 -22.04
CA ASN A 16 -12.95 9.04 -22.97
C ASN A 16 -12.61 9.33 -24.44
N THR A 17 -12.24 10.56 -24.76
CA THR A 17 -11.82 10.92 -26.14
C THR A 17 -10.50 10.23 -26.49
N PHE A 18 -9.56 10.18 -25.56
CA PHE A 18 -8.26 9.50 -25.76
C PHE A 18 -8.43 8.00 -25.97
N LEU A 19 -9.27 7.34 -25.16
CA LEU A 19 -9.55 5.89 -25.28
C LEU A 19 -10.29 5.57 -26.58
N ASN A 20 -11.26 6.38 -26.99
CA ASN A 20 -11.97 6.19 -28.24
C ASN A 20 -11.08 6.32 -29.48
N ASN A 21 -10.04 7.17 -29.39
CA ASN A 21 -9.07 7.33 -30.47
C ASN A 21 -7.94 6.27 -30.45
N ASN A 22 -7.90 5.43 -29.41
CA ASN A 22 -6.89 4.39 -29.24
C ASN A 22 -7.57 3.05 -28.84
N PRO A 23 -8.28 2.39 -29.76
CA PRO A 23 -9.09 1.20 -29.46
C PRO A 23 -8.28 0.04 -28.86
N ASN A 24 -6.97 -0.02 -29.08
CA ASN A 24 -6.10 -1.02 -28.48
C ASN A 24 -5.92 -0.85 -26.96
N LEU A 25 -6.22 0.33 -26.42
CA LEU A 25 -6.18 0.60 -24.97
C LEU A 25 -7.49 0.24 -24.26
N THR A 26 -8.58 0.01 -24.99
CA THR A 26 -9.87 -0.39 -24.42
C THR A 26 -9.89 -1.86 -23.96
N ASN A 27 -8.93 -2.67 -24.38
CA ASN A 27 -8.78 -4.08 -24.02
C ASN A 27 -7.81 -4.32 -22.86
N ILE A 28 -7.40 -3.28 -22.13
CA ILE A 28 -6.61 -3.47 -20.91
C ILE A 28 -7.50 -4.19 -19.88
N PRO A 29 -7.09 -5.39 -19.39
CA PRO A 29 -7.86 -6.10 -18.38
C PRO A 29 -8.09 -5.21 -17.17
N GLN A 30 -9.35 -5.10 -16.74
CA GLN A 30 -9.64 -4.36 -15.52
C GLN A 30 -8.99 -5.06 -14.33
N PRO A 31 -8.34 -4.31 -13.43
CA PRO A 31 -7.71 -4.90 -12.26
C PRO A 31 -8.73 -5.64 -11.39
N THR A 32 -8.43 -6.87 -11.01
CA THR A 32 -9.21 -7.62 -10.02
C THR A 32 -8.43 -7.68 -8.71
N TYR A 33 -8.97 -7.07 -7.67
CA TYR A 33 -8.35 -6.91 -6.35
C TYR A 33 -8.95 -7.90 -5.34
N LYS A 34 -8.57 -9.14 -5.41
CA LYS A 34 -9.07 -10.17 -4.47
C LYS A 34 -7.99 -10.74 -3.58
N LEU A 35 -6.79 -10.21 -3.64
CA LEU A 35 -5.68 -10.78 -2.89
C LEU A 35 -5.68 -10.25 -1.44
N ASP A 36 -5.45 -11.18 -0.52
CA ASP A 36 -5.09 -10.83 0.85
C ASP A 36 -3.76 -10.07 0.88
N SER A 37 -3.58 -9.18 1.88
CA SER A 37 -2.39 -8.34 1.98
C SER A 37 -1.08 -9.13 2.09
N LYS A 38 -1.08 -10.32 2.74
CA LYS A 38 0.10 -11.19 2.81
C LYS A 38 0.46 -11.71 1.42
N ILE A 39 -0.53 -12.20 0.68
CA ILE A 39 -0.34 -12.71 -0.68
C ILE A 39 0.10 -11.60 -1.62
N GLY A 40 -0.57 -10.44 -1.58
CA GLY A 40 -0.22 -9.28 -2.38
C GLY A 40 1.19 -8.78 -2.10
N PHE A 41 1.59 -8.69 -0.83
CA PHE A 41 2.91 -8.29 -0.42
C PHE A 41 4.01 -9.25 -0.93
N MET A 42 3.80 -10.55 -0.81
CA MET A 42 4.74 -11.57 -1.31
C MET A 42 4.86 -11.55 -2.83
N ARG A 43 3.77 -11.29 -3.55
CA ARG A 43 3.75 -11.17 -5.01
C ARG A 43 4.31 -9.84 -5.51
N GLY A 44 4.29 -8.79 -4.67
CA GLY A 44 4.56 -7.43 -5.07
C GLY A 44 3.42 -6.75 -5.85
N ASN A 45 2.18 -7.25 -5.72
CA ASN A 45 0.99 -6.70 -6.40
C ASN A 45 -0.29 -7.21 -5.74
N MET A 46 -1.23 -6.31 -5.43
CA MET A 46 -2.55 -6.64 -4.85
C MET A 46 -3.55 -7.15 -5.89
N PHE A 47 -3.26 -7.06 -7.18
CA PHE A 47 -4.18 -7.36 -8.26
C PHE A 47 -3.80 -8.66 -8.97
N GLU A 48 -4.73 -9.61 -8.99
CA GLU A 48 -4.46 -10.96 -9.49
C GLU A 48 -4.10 -11.00 -10.97
N ASN A 49 -4.74 -10.15 -11.77
CA ASN A 49 -4.66 -10.18 -13.25
C ASN A 49 -3.69 -9.18 -13.86
N LEU A 50 -3.01 -8.32 -13.06
CA LEU A 50 -2.07 -7.33 -13.59
C LEU A 50 -0.63 -7.84 -13.68
N TYR A 51 -0.33 -8.97 -13.07
CA TYR A 51 1.02 -9.51 -13.02
C TYR A 51 1.07 -10.98 -13.45
N ASN A 52 1.81 -11.25 -14.52
CA ASN A 52 2.15 -12.61 -14.92
C ASN A 52 3.56 -12.94 -14.42
N PRO A 53 3.72 -13.96 -13.57
CA PRO A 53 5.03 -14.32 -13.05
C PRO A 53 5.97 -14.76 -14.20
N TYR A 54 7.19 -14.25 -14.16
CA TYR A 54 8.20 -14.56 -15.16
C TYR A 54 8.75 -15.99 -14.96
N LYS A 55 8.71 -16.82 -16.01
CA LYS A 55 9.36 -18.17 -16.06
C LYS A 55 9.21 -19.00 -14.78
N ASN A 56 8.00 -19.33 -14.36
CA ASN A 56 7.74 -20.18 -13.19
C ASN A 56 8.22 -19.57 -11.85
N TYR A 57 8.42 -18.26 -11.78
CA TYR A 57 8.73 -17.59 -10.53
C TYR A 57 7.67 -17.88 -9.46
N LYS A 58 8.14 -18.35 -8.31
CA LYS A 58 7.30 -18.50 -7.10
C LYS A 58 7.80 -17.51 -6.06
N PRO A 59 6.93 -16.66 -5.51
CA PRO A 59 7.30 -15.78 -4.40
C PRO A 59 7.83 -16.62 -3.24
N ARG A 60 8.96 -16.18 -2.65
CA ARG A 60 9.47 -16.79 -1.43
C ARG A 60 8.57 -16.39 -0.25
N GLU A 61 8.17 -17.33 0.56
CA GLU A 61 7.46 -17.03 1.79
C GLU A 61 8.40 -16.31 2.77
N ILE A 62 7.89 -15.21 3.35
CA ILE A 62 8.61 -14.43 4.36
C ILE A 62 8.18 -14.99 5.72
N GLU A 63 9.06 -15.77 6.32
CA GLU A 63 8.85 -16.33 7.66
C GLU A 63 9.61 -15.47 8.67
N PRO A 64 8.92 -14.85 9.63
CA PRO A 64 9.57 -14.04 10.66
C PRO A 64 10.32 -14.96 11.63
N THR A 65 11.52 -14.58 12.02
CA THR A 65 12.38 -15.34 12.94
C THR A 65 12.08 -15.01 14.41
N ASN A 66 11.42 -13.88 14.67
CA ASN A 66 11.09 -13.41 16.00
C ASN A 66 9.82 -12.53 16.00
N GLU A 67 9.31 -12.18 17.18
CA GLU A 67 8.10 -11.37 17.34
C GLU A 67 8.23 -9.99 16.72
N ARG A 68 9.40 -9.34 16.89
CA ARG A 68 9.66 -8.01 16.32
C ARG A 68 9.51 -8.02 14.80
N GLU A 69 10.10 -9.00 14.16
CA GLU A 69 10.01 -9.17 12.72
C GLU A 69 8.58 -9.50 12.27
N ALA A 70 7.86 -10.33 13.03
CA ALA A 70 6.48 -10.67 12.74
C ALA A 70 5.57 -9.42 12.75
N LEU A 71 5.71 -8.55 13.76
CA LEU A 71 4.95 -7.31 13.85
C LEU A 71 5.35 -6.32 12.75
N LEU A 72 6.64 -6.17 12.49
CA LEU A 72 7.13 -5.31 11.42
C LEU A 72 6.63 -5.78 10.04
N ASN A 73 6.57 -7.08 9.81
CA ASN A 73 6.05 -7.65 8.57
C ASN A 73 4.55 -7.38 8.40
N LYS A 74 3.75 -7.37 9.48
CA LYS A 74 2.34 -6.95 9.43
C LYS A 74 2.22 -5.49 8.99
N VAL A 75 3.00 -4.58 9.58
CA VAL A 75 3.02 -3.16 9.20
C VAL A 75 3.36 -3.03 7.71
N ARG A 76 4.42 -3.71 7.25
CA ARG A 76 4.86 -3.70 5.85
C ARG A 76 3.78 -4.20 4.89
N GLN A 77 3.10 -5.30 5.24
CA GLN A 77 2.02 -5.87 4.43
C GLN A 77 0.86 -4.90 4.25
N TYR A 78 0.38 -4.32 5.34
CA TYR A 78 -0.75 -3.39 5.27
C TYR A 78 -0.37 -2.08 4.58
N ARG A 79 0.84 -1.56 4.84
CA ARG A 79 1.36 -0.36 4.16
C ARG A 79 1.53 -0.59 2.66
N PHE A 80 2.06 -1.73 2.25
CA PHE A 80 2.16 -2.13 0.86
C PHE A 80 0.77 -2.18 0.20
N ALA A 81 -0.21 -2.86 0.83
CA ALA A 81 -1.57 -2.94 0.33
C ALA A 81 -2.20 -1.55 0.13
N MET A 82 -2.00 -0.63 1.09
CA MET A 82 -2.48 0.74 0.98
C MET A 82 -1.85 1.48 -0.20
N ILE A 83 -0.53 1.36 -0.41
CA ILE A 83 0.17 2.05 -1.50
C ILE A 83 -0.36 1.56 -2.85
N ASP A 84 -0.48 0.26 -3.04
CA ASP A 84 -0.90 -0.33 -4.31
C ASP A 84 -2.38 0.01 -4.62
N LEU A 85 -3.25 -0.05 -3.60
CA LEU A 85 -4.65 0.37 -3.74
C LEU A 85 -4.79 1.88 -3.96
N ASN A 86 -3.91 2.71 -3.39
CA ASN A 86 -3.90 4.15 -3.65
C ASN A 86 -3.57 4.44 -5.12
N LEU A 87 -2.54 3.78 -5.67
CA LEU A 87 -2.19 3.92 -7.09
C LEU A 87 -3.34 3.50 -8.01
N TYR A 88 -4.10 2.48 -7.63
CA TYR A 88 -5.32 2.11 -8.34
C TYR A 88 -6.39 3.21 -8.26
N LEU A 89 -6.65 3.74 -7.06
CA LEU A 89 -7.67 4.77 -6.82
C LEU A 89 -7.34 6.10 -7.50
N ASP A 90 -6.08 6.41 -7.78
CA ASP A 90 -5.69 7.57 -8.57
C ASP A 90 -6.28 7.51 -10.00
N ASN A 91 -6.46 6.31 -10.54
CA ASN A 91 -7.07 6.08 -11.85
C ASN A 91 -8.59 5.80 -11.77
N TYR A 92 -9.06 5.19 -10.67
CA TYR A 92 -10.44 4.74 -10.47
C TYR A 92 -11.02 5.29 -9.15
N PRO A 93 -11.13 6.63 -8.98
CA PRO A 93 -11.47 7.26 -7.70
C PRO A 93 -12.90 7.00 -7.23
N ASP A 94 -13.76 6.54 -8.13
CA ASP A 94 -15.17 6.28 -7.86
C ASP A 94 -15.44 4.80 -7.50
N ASP A 95 -14.40 3.95 -7.38
CA ASP A 95 -14.56 2.55 -6.96
C ASP A 95 -14.74 2.46 -5.44
N GLU A 96 -15.99 2.54 -4.99
CA GLU A 96 -16.35 2.49 -3.58
C GLU A 96 -15.88 1.22 -2.88
N ASN A 97 -15.77 0.09 -3.58
CA ASN A 97 -15.33 -1.16 -2.98
C ASN A 97 -13.85 -1.09 -2.63
N VAL A 98 -13.02 -0.57 -3.55
CA VAL A 98 -11.59 -0.38 -3.30
C VAL A 98 -11.37 0.68 -2.22
N VAL A 99 -12.15 1.76 -2.20
CA VAL A 99 -12.10 2.76 -1.11
C VAL A 99 -12.36 2.12 0.25
N LYS A 100 -13.34 1.22 0.36
CA LYS A 100 -13.62 0.49 1.61
C LYS A 100 -12.43 -0.41 2.02
N ILE A 101 -11.85 -1.13 1.07
CA ILE A 101 -10.70 -2.02 1.32
C ILE A 101 -9.49 -1.20 1.74
N PHE A 102 -9.19 -0.09 1.05
CA PHE A 102 -8.13 0.84 1.41
C PHE A 102 -8.28 1.36 2.85
N ASN A 103 -9.49 1.82 3.21
CA ASN A 103 -9.77 2.30 4.57
C ASN A 103 -9.63 1.20 5.64
N ASN A 104 -9.97 -0.05 5.30
CA ASN A 104 -9.74 -1.17 6.20
C ASN A 104 -8.25 -1.41 6.44
N TYR A 105 -7.43 -1.48 5.39
CA TYR A 105 -5.98 -1.64 5.53
C TYR A 105 -5.34 -0.46 6.24
N ARG A 106 -5.82 0.77 6.05
CA ARG A 106 -5.36 1.94 6.79
C ARG A 106 -5.57 1.78 8.31
N ASN A 107 -6.71 1.24 8.71
CA ASN A 107 -6.99 0.99 10.13
C ASN A 107 -6.11 -0.16 10.68
N LEU A 108 -5.93 -1.24 9.91
CA LEU A 108 -5.08 -2.37 10.29
C LEU A 108 -3.61 -1.96 10.38
N GLU A 109 -3.12 -1.14 9.45
CA GLU A 109 -1.76 -0.60 9.48
C GLU A 109 -1.53 0.24 10.73
N LYS A 110 -2.46 1.15 11.04
CA LYS A 110 -2.37 1.98 12.25
C LYS A 110 -2.32 1.13 13.51
N GLN A 111 -3.16 0.10 13.62
CA GLN A 111 -3.13 -0.80 14.78
C GLN A 111 -1.81 -1.57 14.87
N ALA A 112 -1.32 -2.10 13.75
CA ALA A 112 -0.05 -2.84 13.72
C ALA A 112 1.15 -1.94 14.03
N SER A 113 1.16 -0.69 13.55
CA SER A 113 2.19 0.30 13.88
C SER A 113 2.17 0.64 15.36
N MET A 114 1.02 0.92 15.95
CA MET A 114 0.89 1.18 17.40
C MET A 114 1.36 -0.02 18.25
N GLU A 115 1.02 -1.25 17.84
CA GLU A 115 1.45 -2.46 18.54
C GLU A 115 2.98 -2.61 18.48
N TYR A 116 3.59 -2.39 17.30
CA TYR A 116 5.04 -2.43 17.14
C TYR A 116 5.74 -1.34 17.97
N GLU A 117 5.27 -0.11 17.86
CA GLU A 117 5.88 1.06 18.51
C GLU A 117 5.81 0.99 20.03
N SER A 118 4.73 0.41 20.57
CA SER A 118 4.60 0.20 22.02
C SER A 118 5.66 -0.73 22.61
N LYS A 119 6.24 -1.62 21.79
CA LYS A 119 7.21 -2.63 22.22
C LYS A 119 8.65 -2.31 21.81
N TYR A 120 8.83 -1.68 20.65
CA TYR A 120 10.13 -1.59 19.98
C TYR A 120 10.56 -0.16 19.64
N GLY A 121 9.69 0.82 19.89
CA GLY A 121 9.95 2.22 19.61
C GLY A 121 9.36 2.69 18.27
N PRO A 122 9.43 4.01 18.02
CA PRO A 122 8.73 4.67 16.92
C PRO A 122 9.25 4.22 15.55
N LEU A 123 8.33 4.10 14.58
CA LEU A 123 8.64 3.76 13.19
C LEU A 123 8.95 4.98 12.33
N THR A 124 8.50 6.16 12.77
CA THR A 124 8.74 7.43 12.07
C THR A 124 9.21 8.51 13.05
N ILE A 125 9.84 9.56 12.54
CA ILE A 125 10.28 10.71 13.36
C ILE A 125 9.07 11.41 14.01
N ASP A 126 7.94 11.44 13.32
CA ASP A 126 6.73 12.09 13.81
C ASP A 126 6.11 11.35 15.01
N ASP A 127 6.35 10.04 15.11
CA ASP A 127 5.88 9.19 16.21
C ASP A 127 6.86 9.18 17.40
N ALA A 128 8.01 9.87 17.28
CA ALA A 128 8.97 9.98 18.36
C ALA A 128 8.40 10.80 19.52
N PRO A 129 8.60 10.38 20.80
CA PRO A 129 8.12 11.12 21.94
C PRO A 129 8.72 12.53 21.98
N SER A 130 7.86 13.56 22.05
CA SER A 130 8.29 14.97 22.10
C SER A 130 8.80 15.44 23.49
N ASN A 131 8.61 14.60 24.51
CA ASN A 131 8.96 14.92 25.90
C ASN A 131 10.31 14.36 26.35
N VAL A 132 11.13 13.85 25.44
CA VAL A 132 12.48 13.34 25.73
C VAL A 132 13.53 14.42 25.49
N ASN A 133 14.51 14.54 26.40
CA ASN A 133 15.60 15.50 26.27
C ASN A 133 16.77 15.00 25.42
N THR A 134 16.71 13.75 24.97
CA THR A 134 17.75 13.12 24.15
C THR A 134 17.18 12.66 22.82
N TRP A 135 17.97 12.81 21.76
CA TRP A 135 17.61 12.36 20.44
C TRP A 135 17.59 10.83 20.38
N ILE A 136 16.40 10.24 20.28
CA ILE A 136 16.23 8.78 20.39
C ILE A 136 16.68 8.00 19.13
N TRP A 137 16.81 8.68 18.00
CA TRP A 137 17.26 8.10 16.74
C TRP A 137 18.77 7.94 16.63
N ASP A 138 19.51 8.37 17.64
CA ASP A 138 20.95 8.15 17.78
C ASP A 138 21.29 6.81 18.44
N ASN A 139 20.28 6.08 18.91
CA ASN A 139 20.47 4.83 19.61
C ASN A 139 20.51 3.63 18.64
N ASN A 140 21.49 2.74 18.85
CA ASN A 140 21.57 1.46 18.15
C ASN A 140 20.46 0.48 18.62
N PRO A 141 20.04 -0.48 17.78
CA PRO A 141 20.57 -0.77 16.45
C PRO A 141 19.88 0.06 15.37
N TRP A 142 20.65 0.54 14.41
CA TRP A 142 20.11 1.09 13.18
C TRP A 142 19.35 0.02 12.39
N PRO A 143 18.37 0.38 11.52
CA PRO A 143 17.60 -0.61 10.75
C PRO A 143 18.44 -1.60 9.93
N TRP A 144 19.62 -1.20 9.51
CA TRP A 144 20.57 -2.05 8.75
C TRP A 144 21.52 -2.87 9.62
N GLU A 145 21.56 -2.63 10.94
CA GLU A 145 22.36 -3.39 11.90
C GLU A 145 21.60 -4.57 12.51
N VAL A 146 20.29 -4.61 12.33
CA VAL A 146 19.43 -5.70 12.80
C VAL A 146 19.50 -6.84 11.80
N GLN A 147 20.35 -7.81 12.06
CA GLN A 147 20.40 -9.10 11.36
C GLN A 147 19.53 -10.12 12.07
#